data_0af9c8e7257cb77c72f1ac4953323594
#
_entry.id   0af9c8e7257cb77c72f1ac4953323594
#
_cell.length_a   1.000
_cell.length_b   1.000
_cell.length_c   1.000
_cell.angle_alpha   90.00
_cell.angle_beta   90.00
_cell.angle_gamma   90.00
#
_symmetry.space_group_name_H-M   'P 1'
#
loop_
_entity.id
_entity.type
_entity.pdbx_description
1 polymer ?
#
loop_
_entity_poly.entity_id
_entity_poly.type
_entity_poly.pdbx_seq_one_letter_code
_entity_poly.pdbx_strand_id
1 'polypeptide(L)'
;PMAVVVIREKGVSSRYYGTKFEGLMEVVYDNAADAKYVIDAGSLIDGAVMRDRQTVVITGSKCNGGKEPVTPDPEPEPEIIEVIGAPYTYCFEDGWPWIGDYDMNDVVVVTGIDRLVNKESGKVGSIRINWELKAAGAAHLNAFAVQLDKVAASQVASVETTNTAFGKGAFAGPGLESGNEYAVIPLFNTAQEILGEGTYINTSKGTAPVPTVKHTTTVTFIRPVDPAAVLESAVNAFIVVNSKSSGVFSRDTEVHMPTYKPTGFAVVSGNTFTEAEPYKYFVSKGTGMKDNYMMWALMIPGEFRYPAERKDIRTAYTYFNAWAASGGAQHVDWYEDEADEDMLY
;
A
#
# COMPACT_ATOMS: atom_id res chain seq x y z
N PRO A 1 -32.91 -24.73 3.28
CA PRO A 1 -33.03 -26.03 2.65
C PRO A 1 -31.74 -26.81 2.73
N MET A 2 -31.80 -28.07 3.07
CA MET A 2 -30.65 -28.95 3.16
C MET A 2 -30.33 -29.45 1.77
N ALA A 3 -29.12 -29.28 1.32
CA ALA A 3 -28.66 -29.83 0.05
C ALA A 3 -27.82 -31.08 0.35
N VAL A 4 -28.13 -32.16 -0.37
CA VAL A 4 -27.38 -33.41 -0.27
C VAL A 4 -26.50 -33.53 -1.50
N VAL A 5 -25.18 -33.55 -1.29
CA VAL A 5 -24.20 -33.85 -2.34
C VAL A 5 -23.86 -35.33 -2.24
N VAL A 6 -24.19 -36.09 -3.27
CA VAL A 6 -23.81 -37.50 -3.36
C VAL A 6 -22.53 -37.61 -4.16
N ILE A 7 -21.45 -38.01 -3.52
CA ILE A 7 -20.18 -38.31 -4.17
C ILE A 7 -20.07 -39.80 -4.36
N ARG A 8 -19.94 -40.25 -5.60
CA ARG A 8 -19.80 -41.67 -5.95
C ARG A 8 -18.35 -41.97 -6.38
N GLU A 9 -18.02 -43.25 -6.37
CA GLU A 9 -16.70 -43.75 -6.77
C GLU A 9 -16.26 -43.31 -8.17
N LYS A 10 -14.95 -43.38 -8.37
CA LYS A 10 -14.22 -42.99 -9.59
C LYS A 10 -14.89 -43.60 -10.85
N GLY A 11 -15.37 -42.70 -11.74
CA GLY A 11 -16.02 -43.07 -13.00
C GLY A 11 -17.52 -42.78 -13.07
N VAL A 12 -18.15 -42.40 -11.96
CA VAL A 12 -19.56 -41.99 -11.95
C VAL A 12 -19.63 -40.51 -11.65
N SER A 13 -19.93 -39.69 -12.66
CA SER A 13 -20.11 -38.25 -12.44
C SER A 13 -21.52 -37.97 -11.93
N SER A 14 -21.62 -37.44 -10.72
CA SER A 14 -22.84 -36.82 -10.22
C SER A 14 -22.60 -35.30 -10.22
N ARG A 15 -23.37 -34.60 -11.03
CA ARG A 15 -23.31 -33.15 -11.11
C ARG A 15 -24.61 -32.57 -10.60
N TYR A 16 -24.53 -31.72 -9.58
CA TYR A 16 -25.64 -30.90 -9.14
C TYR A 16 -25.36 -29.45 -9.51
N TYR A 17 -26.24 -28.87 -10.31
CA TYR A 17 -26.15 -27.48 -10.72
C TYR A 17 -27.35 -26.71 -10.21
N GLY A 18 -27.16 -25.49 -9.78
CA GLY A 18 -28.24 -24.51 -9.61
C GLY A 18 -29.00 -24.58 -8.30
N THR A 19 -28.45 -25.16 -7.25
CA THR A 19 -29.09 -25.18 -5.93
C THR A 19 -28.44 -24.16 -5.00
N LYS A 20 -29.23 -23.23 -4.46
CA LYS A 20 -28.78 -22.36 -3.37
C LYS A 20 -28.69 -23.19 -2.10
N PHE A 21 -27.50 -23.15 -1.47
CA PHE A 21 -27.26 -23.77 -0.17
C PHE A 21 -27.45 -22.74 0.93
N GLU A 22 -28.42 -22.92 1.77
CA GLU A 22 -28.58 -22.20 3.02
C GLU A 22 -28.57 -23.24 4.14
N GLY A 23 -27.49 -23.32 4.92
CA GLY A 23 -27.39 -24.20 6.06
C GLY A 23 -26.44 -25.38 5.91
N LEU A 24 -26.73 -26.47 6.60
CA LEU A 24 -25.85 -27.64 6.70
C LEU A 24 -25.81 -28.40 5.37
N MET A 25 -24.62 -28.67 4.86
CA MET A 25 -24.42 -29.55 3.71
C MET A 25 -24.07 -30.94 4.20
N GLU A 26 -24.88 -31.93 3.86
CA GLU A 26 -24.58 -33.33 4.13
C GLU A 26 -23.99 -33.98 2.87
N VAL A 27 -22.77 -34.52 3.02
CA VAL A 27 -22.12 -35.30 1.95
C VAL A 27 -22.33 -36.77 2.21
N VAL A 28 -23.12 -37.43 1.36
CA VAL A 28 -23.33 -38.87 1.42
C VAL A 28 -22.49 -39.53 0.32
N TYR A 29 -21.61 -40.44 0.68
CA TYR A 29 -20.77 -41.16 -0.27
C TYR A 29 -20.92 -42.65 -0.12
N ASP A 30 -20.73 -43.34 -1.24
CA ASP A 30 -20.82 -44.79 -1.34
C ASP A 30 -19.40 -45.35 -1.53
N ASN A 31 -18.93 -46.14 -0.57
CA ASN A 31 -17.79 -47.04 -0.72
C ASN A 31 -16.38 -46.42 -0.85
N ALA A 32 -15.99 -45.49 -0.03
CA ALA A 32 -14.63 -45.03 -0.05
C ALA A 32 -13.93 -45.21 1.30
N ALA A 33 -12.97 -46.10 1.36
CA ALA A 33 -11.95 -46.08 2.38
C ALA A 33 -10.93 -45.00 1.98
N ASP A 34 -10.74 -44.01 2.84
CA ASP A 34 -9.65 -43.02 2.75
C ASP A 34 -9.64 -42.13 1.49
N ALA A 35 -10.79 -41.69 1.00
CA ALA A 35 -10.84 -40.76 -0.12
C ALA A 35 -10.81 -39.30 0.34
N LYS A 36 -9.90 -38.54 -0.22
CA LYS A 36 -9.79 -37.10 -0.03
C LYS A 36 -10.60 -36.36 -1.11
N TYR A 37 -11.61 -35.61 -0.72
CA TYR A 37 -12.46 -34.85 -1.64
C TYR A 37 -12.22 -33.36 -1.49
N VAL A 38 -12.04 -32.70 -2.61
CA VAL A 38 -11.94 -31.24 -2.68
C VAL A 38 -13.30 -30.73 -3.13
N ILE A 39 -13.98 -30.00 -2.28
CA ILE A 39 -15.22 -29.30 -2.64
C ILE A 39 -14.85 -27.88 -3.03
N ASP A 40 -14.95 -27.59 -4.31
CA ASP A 40 -14.84 -26.22 -4.81
C ASP A 40 -16.21 -25.55 -4.68
N ALA A 41 -16.42 -24.88 -3.58
CA ALA A 41 -17.67 -24.22 -3.28
C ALA A 41 -17.95 -23.02 -4.19
N GLY A 42 -16.93 -22.44 -4.83
CA GLY A 42 -17.09 -21.36 -5.81
C GLY A 42 -17.82 -21.81 -7.08
N SER A 43 -17.83 -23.11 -7.41
CA SER A 43 -18.56 -23.65 -8.56
C SER A 43 -20.00 -24.01 -8.23
N LEU A 44 -20.40 -24.00 -6.97
CA LEU A 44 -21.71 -24.47 -6.50
C LEU A 44 -22.71 -23.36 -6.22
N ILE A 45 -22.31 -22.10 -6.21
CA ILE A 45 -23.13 -20.97 -5.82
C ILE A 45 -23.13 -19.91 -6.92
N ASP A 46 -24.26 -19.76 -7.59
CA ASP A 46 -24.44 -18.76 -8.62
C ASP A 46 -24.36 -17.34 -8.03
N GLY A 47 -23.39 -16.54 -8.51
CA GLY A 47 -23.19 -15.15 -8.11
C GLY A 47 -22.50 -14.91 -6.75
N ALA A 48 -22.08 -15.95 -6.03
CA ALA A 48 -21.29 -15.78 -4.82
C ALA A 48 -19.83 -16.20 -5.04
N VAL A 49 -18.91 -15.29 -4.80
CA VAL A 49 -17.49 -15.62 -4.74
C VAL A 49 -17.22 -16.27 -3.39
N MET A 50 -17.25 -17.59 -3.34
CA MET A 50 -16.74 -18.30 -2.17
C MET A 50 -15.23 -18.28 -2.21
N ARG A 51 -14.64 -17.70 -1.20
CA ARG A 51 -13.21 -17.39 -1.14
C ARG A 51 -12.34 -18.57 -0.72
N ASP A 52 -12.93 -19.67 -0.24
CA ASP A 52 -12.18 -20.77 0.34
C ASP A 52 -12.46 -22.11 -0.33
N ARG A 53 -11.36 -22.74 -0.70
CA ARG A 53 -11.34 -24.13 -1.11
C ARG A 53 -11.29 -24.98 0.15
N GLN A 54 -12.41 -25.55 0.55
CA GLN A 54 -12.42 -26.49 1.67
C GLN A 54 -12.08 -27.90 1.19
N THR A 55 -11.04 -28.47 1.75
CA THR A 55 -10.75 -29.88 1.60
C THR A 55 -11.47 -30.62 2.71
N VAL A 56 -12.47 -31.40 2.35
CA VAL A 56 -13.15 -32.28 3.30
C VAL A 56 -12.54 -33.67 3.14
N VAL A 57 -11.92 -34.16 4.20
CA VAL A 57 -11.44 -35.54 4.27
C VAL A 57 -12.59 -36.39 4.82
N ILE A 58 -13.14 -37.25 3.99
CA ILE A 58 -14.16 -38.20 4.39
C ILE A 58 -13.49 -39.54 4.61
N THR A 59 -13.32 -39.91 5.86
CA THR A 59 -12.82 -41.23 6.24
C THR A 59 -14.00 -42.20 6.41
N GLY A 60 -13.80 -43.45 6.04
CA GLY A 60 -14.79 -44.48 5.89
C GLY A 60 -15.89 -44.52 6.95
N SER A 61 -17.12 -44.65 6.52
CA SER A 61 -18.28 -44.63 7.40
C SER A 61 -18.30 -45.86 8.32
N LYS A 62 -18.89 -45.67 9.49
CA LYS A 62 -19.18 -46.77 10.43
C LYS A 62 -20.07 -47.89 9.81
N CYS A 63 -20.65 -47.63 8.64
CA CYS A 63 -21.44 -48.61 7.91
C CYS A 63 -20.61 -49.69 7.23
N ASN A 64 -19.30 -49.47 7.02
CA ASN A 64 -18.39 -50.40 6.36
C ASN A 64 -17.38 -51.05 7.32
N GLY A 65 -17.80 -51.43 8.52
CA GLY A 65 -17.01 -52.31 9.38
C GLY A 65 -16.04 -51.64 10.34
N GLY A 66 -16.32 -50.43 10.72
CA GLY A 66 -15.88 -49.98 12.05
C GLY A 66 -14.41 -49.69 12.28
N LYS A 67 -13.72 -49.05 11.35
CA LYS A 67 -12.49 -48.36 11.73
C LYS A 67 -12.81 -46.97 12.25
N GLU A 68 -12.28 -46.65 13.43
CA GLU A 68 -12.35 -45.28 13.95
C GLU A 68 -11.80 -44.30 12.89
N PRO A 69 -12.44 -43.15 12.67
CA PRO A 69 -11.90 -42.17 11.76
C PRO A 69 -10.51 -41.74 12.26
N VAL A 70 -9.50 -42.00 11.46
CA VAL A 70 -8.19 -41.40 11.68
C VAL A 70 -8.35 -39.94 11.31
N THR A 71 -8.40 -39.07 12.30
CA THR A 71 -8.17 -37.63 12.09
C THR A 71 -6.80 -37.53 11.47
N PRO A 72 -6.64 -37.08 10.21
CA PRO A 72 -5.31 -36.79 9.72
C PRO A 72 -4.68 -35.77 10.66
N ASP A 73 -3.42 -35.95 10.98
CA ASP A 73 -2.65 -34.92 11.64
C ASP A 73 -2.89 -33.62 10.85
N PRO A 74 -3.21 -32.51 11.52
CA PRO A 74 -3.35 -31.24 10.81
C PRO A 74 -2.07 -31.04 9.99
N GLU A 75 -2.23 -30.74 8.70
CA GLU A 75 -1.06 -30.34 7.90
C GLU A 75 -0.34 -29.23 8.70
N PRO A 76 0.95 -29.35 8.92
CA PRO A 76 1.67 -28.34 9.69
C PRO A 76 1.41 -26.99 9.05
N GLU A 77 1.01 -26.02 9.86
CA GLU A 77 0.83 -24.65 9.37
C GLU A 77 2.14 -24.22 8.70
N PRO A 78 2.06 -23.55 7.55
CA PRO A 78 3.26 -23.13 6.85
C PRO A 78 4.10 -22.21 7.75
N GLU A 79 5.39 -22.49 7.83
CA GLU A 79 6.33 -21.66 8.58
C GLU A 79 6.40 -20.28 7.93
N ILE A 80 6.00 -19.24 8.66
CA ILE A 80 6.05 -17.85 8.23
C ILE A 80 7.29 -17.21 8.81
N ILE A 81 8.11 -16.62 7.96
CA ILE A 81 9.25 -15.79 8.34
C ILE A 81 8.94 -14.33 8.09
N GLU A 82 9.37 -13.47 8.99
CA GLU A 82 9.29 -12.04 8.84
C GLU A 82 10.58 -11.49 8.24
N VAL A 83 10.48 -10.81 7.12
CA VAL A 83 11.60 -10.11 6.47
C VAL A 83 11.39 -8.63 6.70
N ILE A 84 12.22 -8.06 7.55
CA ILE A 84 12.17 -6.64 7.92
C ILE A 84 12.64 -5.79 6.75
N GLY A 85 11.83 -4.81 6.36
CA GLY A 85 12.18 -3.82 5.34
C GLY A 85 13.08 -2.72 5.88
N ALA A 86 13.95 -2.20 5.03
CA ALA A 86 14.72 -1.02 5.37
C ALA A 86 13.81 0.22 5.45
N PRO A 87 14.05 1.16 6.37
CA PRO A 87 13.30 2.40 6.39
C PRO A 87 13.70 3.31 5.24
N TYR A 88 12.72 4.08 4.75
CA TYR A 88 12.90 5.17 3.79
C TYR A 88 12.14 6.40 4.26
N THR A 89 12.70 7.58 4.00
CA THR A 89 12.01 8.85 4.19
C THR A 89 11.42 9.31 2.87
N TYR A 90 10.11 9.52 2.85
CA TYR A 90 9.41 10.16 1.75
C TYR A 90 9.20 11.63 2.07
N CYS A 91 9.60 12.49 1.14
CA CYS A 91 9.47 13.95 1.23
C CYS A 91 8.66 14.45 0.04
N PHE A 92 7.71 15.35 0.27
CA PHE A 92 6.83 15.87 -0.77
C PHE A 92 6.74 17.39 -0.73
N GLU A 93 6.59 17.96 -1.94
CA GLU A 93 6.07 19.30 -2.21
C GLU A 93 4.62 19.20 -2.67
N ASP A 94 3.72 19.96 -2.09
CA ASP A 94 2.30 19.94 -2.43
C ASP A 94 1.90 20.97 -3.51
N GLY A 95 2.83 21.80 -3.88
CA GLY A 95 2.61 22.87 -4.86
C GLY A 95 2.57 22.43 -6.33
N TRP A 96 2.70 21.14 -6.63
CA TRP A 96 2.73 20.65 -8.00
C TRP A 96 1.60 21.22 -8.87
N PRO A 97 1.89 21.70 -10.08
CA PRO A 97 3.17 21.73 -10.82
C PRO A 97 4.04 22.97 -10.57
N TRP A 98 3.73 23.76 -9.58
CA TRP A 98 4.48 24.94 -9.18
C TRP A 98 5.56 24.55 -8.18
N ILE A 99 6.68 25.25 -8.27
CA ILE A 99 7.89 24.91 -7.52
C ILE A 99 7.75 25.18 -6.02
N GLY A 100 6.99 26.22 -5.65
CA GLY A 100 6.92 26.64 -4.26
C GLY A 100 8.27 27.18 -3.76
N ASP A 101 8.57 26.94 -2.49
CA ASP A 101 9.84 27.24 -1.83
C ASP A 101 10.85 26.08 -1.90
N TYR A 102 10.39 24.92 -2.38
CA TYR A 102 11.19 23.74 -2.71
C TYR A 102 12.03 23.22 -1.54
N ASP A 103 11.44 23.17 -0.37
CA ASP A 103 12.08 22.67 0.84
C ASP A 103 11.77 21.20 1.14
N MET A 104 10.90 20.58 0.33
CA MET A 104 10.57 19.15 0.38
C MET A 104 10.07 18.68 1.75
N ASN A 105 9.39 19.55 2.50
CA ASN A 105 8.95 19.29 3.86
C ASN A 105 7.44 19.40 4.06
N ASP A 106 6.66 19.64 3.00
CA ASP A 106 5.19 19.76 3.07
C ASP A 106 4.54 18.50 3.66
N VAL A 107 5.08 17.34 3.33
CA VAL A 107 4.78 16.06 4.01
C VAL A 107 6.05 15.22 4.07
N VAL A 108 6.49 14.89 5.28
CA VAL A 108 7.64 14.02 5.51
C VAL A 108 7.20 12.77 6.27
N VAL A 109 7.32 11.60 5.64
CA VAL A 109 6.91 10.31 6.22
C VAL A 109 8.06 9.32 6.16
N VAL A 110 8.43 8.74 7.29
CA VAL A 110 9.34 7.58 7.33
C VAL A 110 8.50 6.32 7.21
N THR A 111 8.86 5.44 6.29
CA THR A 111 8.18 4.13 6.14
C THR A 111 9.17 3.00 6.02
N GLY A 112 8.72 1.79 6.39
CA GLY A 112 9.40 0.52 6.10
C GLY A 112 8.36 -0.56 5.84
N ILE A 113 8.69 -1.53 4.99
CA ILE A 113 7.74 -2.58 4.60
C ILE A 113 8.27 -3.95 5.02
N ASP A 114 7.73 -4.48 6.10
CA ASP A 114 8.01 -5.85 6.51
C ASP A 114 7.13 -6.81 5.71
N ARG A 115 7.70 -7.95 5.32
CA ARG A 115 7.03 -8.98 4.53
C ARG A 115 6.93 -10.27 5.33
N LEU A 116 5.72 -10.81 5.43
CA LEU A 116 5.47 -12.11 6.06
C LEU A 116 5.49 -13.17 4.96
N VAL A 117 6.58 -13.89 4.89
CA VAL A 117 6.92 -14.80 3.79
C VAL A 117 6.69 -16.25 4.24
N ASN A 118 5.93 -17.00 3.45
CA ASN A 118 5.87 -18.45 3.60
C ASN A 118 7.23 -19.04 3.20
N LYS A 119 7.88 -19.71 4.11
CA LYS A 119 9.24 -20.23 3.96
C LYS A 119 9.37 -21.26 2.83
N GLU A 120 8.34 -22.07 2.65
CA GLU A 120 8.35 -23.14 1.65
C GLU A 120 8.14 -22.60 0.23
N SER A 121 7.14 -21.73 0.06
CA SER A 121 6.80 -21.19 -1.28
C SER A 121 7.59 -19.95 -1.64
N GLY A 122 8.22 -19.26 -0.68
CA GLY A 122 8.86 -17.98 -0.87
C GLY A 122 7.89 -16.83 -1.18
N LYS A 123 6.58 -17.05 -1.06
CA LYS A 123 5.56 -16.04 -1.35
C LYS A 123 5.16 -15.25 -0.12
N VAL A 124 4.72 -14.01 -0.32
CA VAL A 124 4.31 -13.08 0.72
C VAL A 124 2.81 -13.18 0.95
N GLY A 125 2.41 -13.59 2.14
CA GLY A 125 1.00 -13.68 2.55
C GLY A 125 0.45 -12.34 3.03
N SER A 126 1.28 -11.53 3.66
CA SER A 126 0.92 -10.19 4.13
C SER A 126 2.14 -9.30 4.23
N ILE A 127 1.91 -7.99 4.24
CA ILE A 127 2.92 -6.98 4.53
C ILE A 127 2.49 -6.11 5.70
N ARG A 128 3.48 -5.54 6.40
CA ARG A 128 3.26 -4.47 7.36
C ARG A 128 3.97 -3.22 6.88
N ILE A 129 3.20 -2.19 6.62
CA ILE A 129 3.69 -0.86 6.33
C ILE A 129 3.84 -0.15 7.68
N ASN A 130 5.07 -0.06 8.17
CA ASN A 130 5.39 0.70 9.36
C ASN A 130 5.65 2.13 8.92
N TRP A 131 4.98 3.10 9.52
CA TRP A 131 5.09 4.49 9.10
C TRP A 131 5.02 5.47 10.26
N GLU A 132 5.64 6.62 10.09
CA GLU A 132 5.69 7.72 11.04
C GLU A 132 5.68 9.04 10.27
N LEU A 133 4.66 9.88 10.49
CA LEU A 133 4.63 11.23 9.95
C LEU A 133 5.56 12.11 10.79
N LYS A 134 6.60 12.63 10.18
CA LYS A 134 7.65 13.43 10.85
C LYS A 134 7.33 14.92 10.80
N ALA A 135 6.82 15.42 9.66
CA ALA A 135 6.58 16.83 9.43
C ALA A 135 5.40 17.10 8.50
N ALA A 136 4.84 18.29 8.65
CA ALA A 136 3.81 18.86 7.80
C ALA A 136 4.07 20.36 7.61
N GLY A 137 4.84 20.72 6.58
CA GLY A 137 5.27 22.08 6.26
C GLY A 137 4.24 22.92 5.52
N ALA A 138 3.14 22.32 5.11
CA ALA A 138 2.16 22.97 4.24
C ALA A 138 1.00 23.65 4.98
N ALA A 139 0.40 24.61 4.30
CA ALA A 139 -0.91 25.14 4.65
C ALA A 139 -2.08 24.29 4.12
N HIS A 140 -1.82 23.38 3.20
CA HIS A 140 -2.81 22.45 2.66
C HIS A 140 -3.13 21.31 3.62
N LEU A 141 -4.25 20.64 3.35
CA LEU A 141 -4.65 19.42 4.05
C LEU A 141 -4.22 18.24 3.17
N ASN A 142 -3.02 17.76 3.42
CA ASN A 142 -2.41 16.70 2.64
C ASN A 142 -2.74 15.34 3.24
N ALA A 143 -3.35 14.46 2.43
CA ALA A 143 -3.49 13.05 2.75
C ALA A 143 -2.29 12.28 2.20
N PHE A 144 -2.01 11.11 2.77
CA PHE A 144 -0.93 10.24 2.30
C PHE A 144 -1.43 8.80 2.13
N ALA A 145 -1.06 8.21 1.03
CA ALA A 145 -1.38 6.83 0.69
C ALA A 145 -0.25 6.15 -0.06
N VAL A 146 -0.34 4.82 -0.13
CA VAL A 146 0.52 4.00 -0.97
C VAL A 146 -0.32 3.17 -1.95
N GLN A 147 0.15 3.04 -3.18
CA GLN A 147 -0.39 2.12 -4.17
C GLN A 147 0.62 1.00 -4.42
N LEU A 148 0.14 -0.24 -4.41
CA LEU A 148 0.94 -1.40 -4.77
C LEU A 148 0.77 -1.66 -6.27
N ASP A 149 1.61 -1.07 -7.10
CA ASP A 149 1.48 -1.04 -8.57
C ASP A 149 1.48 -2.43 -9.25
N LYS A 150 1.81 -3.48 -8.51
CA LYS A 150 1.83 -4.87 -9.01
C LYS A 150 0.84 -5.79 -8.29
N VAL A 151 -0.02 -5.24 -7.44
CA VAL A 151 -1.04 -5.99 -6.71
C VAL A 151 -2.41 -5.44 -7.05
N ALA A 152 -3.24 -6.22 -7.73
CA ALA A 152 -4.61 -5.82 -8.03
C ALA A 152 -5.39 -5.59 -6.72
N ALA A 153 -6.28 -4.60 -6.69
CA ALA A 153 -7.11 -4.31 -5.53
C ALA A 153 -7.92 -5.55 -5.08
N SER A 154 -8.37 -6.37 -6.05
CA SER A 154 -9.09 -7.63 -5.79
C SER A 154 -8.26 -8.73 -5.15
N GLN A 155 -6.95 -8.58 -5.01
CA GLN A 155 -6.06 -9.52 -4.33
C GLN A 155 -5.89 -9.22 -2.83
N VAL A 156 -6.39 -8.09 -2.35
CA VAL A 156 -6.34 -7.72 -0.94
C VAL A 156 -7.51 -8.32 -0.19
N ALA A 157 -7.23 -9.08 0.86
CA ALA A 157 -8.22 -9.68 1.74
C ALA A 157 -8.66 -8.72 2.84
N SER A 158 -7.69 -8.06 3.48
CA SER A 158 -7.94 -7.07 4.54
C SER A 158 -6.83 -6.04 4.61
N VAL A 159 -7.19 -4.88 5.15
CA VAL A 159 -6.25 -3.83 5.57
C VAL A 159 -6.62 -3.43 6.98
N GLU A 160 -5.66 -3.52 7.90
CA GLU A 160 -5.83 -3.17 9.30
C GLU A 160 -4.77 -2.14 9.68
N THR A 161 -5.14 -1.12 10.43
CA THR A 161 -4.20 -0.07 10.84
C THR A 161 -4.31 0.24 12.33
N THR A 162 -3.17 0.57 12.93
CA THR A 162 -3.12 1.12 14.30
C THR A 162 -3.45 2.61 14.36
N ASN A 163 -3.53 3.29 13.20
CA ASN A 163 -3.98 4.68 13.15
C ASN A 163 -5.49 4.75 13.35
N THR A 164 -5.92 5.31 14.46
CA THR A 164 -7.33 5.56 14.78
C THR A 164 -7.78 6.99 14.46
N ALA A 165 -6.83 7.87 14.13
CA ALA A 165 -7.09 9.24 13.72
C ALA A 165 -7.32 9.30 12.21
N PHE A 166 -8.52 8.94 11.77
CA PHE A 166 -8.89 8.94 10.37
C PHE A 166 -10.20 9.69 10.19
N GLY A 167 -10.10 10.99 10.05
CA GLY A 167 -11.24 11.88 9.95
C GLY A 167 -11.70 12.11 8.51
N LYS A 168 -12.31 13.24 8.32
CA LYS A 168 -12.87 13.65 7.02
C LYS A 168 -11.75 14.15 6.10
N GLY A 169 -11.65 13.60 4.91
CA GLY A 169 -10.59 13.96 3.96
C GLY A 169 -10.82 13.41 2.56
N ALA A 170 -9.74 13.25 1.82
CA ALA A 170 -9.74 12.76 0.44
C ALA A 170 -10.18 11.29 0.32
N PHE A 171 -9.91 10.49 1.34
CA PHE A 171 -10.28 9.09 1.40
C PHE A 171 -11.50 8.88 2.30
N ALA A 172 -12.34 7.92 1.95
CA ALA A 172 -13.56 7.61 2.71
C ALA A 172 -13.28 7.05 4.12
N GLY A 173 -12.13 6.47 4.33
CA GLY A 173 -11.71 5.88 5.59
C GLY A 173 -10.41 5.10 5.47
N PRO A 174 -9.93 4.50 6.57
CA PRO A 174 -8.83 3.56 6.52
C PRO A 174 -9.26 2.29 5.79
N GLY A 175 -8.29 1.56 5.25
CA GLY A 175 -8.53 0.32 4.55
C GLY A 175 -8.17 0.40 3.08
N LEU A 176 -8.69 -0.51 2.27
CA LEU A 176 -8.49 -0.52 0.83
C LEU A 176 -9.42 0.49 0.17
N GLU A 177 -8.87 1.45 -0.58
CA GLU A 177 -9.69 2.37 -1.36
C GLU A 177 -10.34 1.64 -2.53
N SER A 178 -11.67 1.74 -2.64
CA SER A 178 -12.43 1.12 -3.71
C SER A 178 -12.32 1.90 -5.03
N GLY A 179 -12.52 1.21 -6.16
CA GLY A 179 -12.57 1.84 -7.49
C GLY A 179 -11.22 1.91 -8.19
N ASN A 180 -10.13 1.46 -7.59
CA ASN A 180 -8.83 1.36 -8.20
C ASN A 180 -8.58 -0.02 -8.80
N GLU A 181 -7.78 -0.08 -9.87
CA GLU A 181 -7.27 -1.34 -10.44
C GLU A 181 -6.26 -2.00 -9.52
N TYR A 182 -5.33 -1.21 -8.99
CA TYR A 182 -4.30 -1.64 -8.04
C TYR A 182 -4.69 -1.30 -6.61
N ALA A 183 -4.07 -1.97 -5.65
CA ALA A 183 -4.35 -1.78 -4.24
C ALA A 183 -3.84 -0.40 -3.76
N VAL A 184 -4.74 0.50 -3.45
CA VAL A 184 -4.48 1.80 -2.82
C VAL A 184 -4.83 1.73 -1.35
N ILE A 185 -3.85 2.02 -0.50
CA ILE A 185 -3.94 1.95 0.96
C ILE A 185 -3.71 3.34 1.54
N PRO A 186 -4.76 4.06 1.94
CA PRO A 186 -4.65 5.30 2.67
C PRO A 186 -4.04 5.08 4.07
N LEU A 187 -3.09 5.93 4.44
CA LEU A 187 -2.44 5.90 5.75
C LEU A 187 -2.99 6.97 6.68
N PHE A 188 -3.28 8.17 6.15
CA PHE A 188 -4.01 9.23 6.85
C PHE A 188 -4.68 10.19 5.87
N ASN A 189 -5.69 10.91 6.33
CA ASN A 189 -6.45 11.88 5.53
C ASN A 189 -5.91 13.30 5.60
N THR A 190 -5.37 13.70 6.75
CA THR A 190 -4.69 14.99 6.90
C THR A 190 -3.52 14.84 7.86
N ALA A 191 -2.44 15.56 7.60
CA ALA A 191 -1.29 15.57 8.50
C ALA A 191 -1.68 16.15 9.89
N GLN A 192 -2.65 17.06 9.94
CA GLN A 192 -3.13 17.69 11.16
C GLN A 192 -3.86 16.71 12.10
N GLU A 193 -4.47 15.64 11.56
CA GLU A 193 -5.08 14.59 12.39
C GLU A 193 -4.02 13.77 13.14
N ILE A 194 -2.83 13.69 12.60
CA ILE A 194 -1.72 12.92 13.19
C ILE A 194 -0.87 13.78 14.13
N LEU A 195 -0.48 14.98 13.67
CA LEU A 195 0.46 15.85 14.39
C LEU A 195 -0.23 16.94 15.23
N GLY A 196 -1.55 17.10 15.08
CA GLY A 196 -2.31 18.18 15.73
C GLY A 196 -2.49 19.41 14.85
N GLU A 197 -3.33 20.32 15.31
CA GLU A 197 -3.67 21.54 14.58
C GLU A 197 -2.45 22.45 14.41
N GLY A 198 -2.26 22.97 13.21
CA GLY A 198 -1.17 23.89 12.90
C GLY A 198 -0.82 23.93 11.44
N THR A 199 0.14 24.77 11.13
CA THR A 199 0.88 24.82 9.86
C THR A 199 2.36 24.82 10.19
N TYR A 200 3.18 24.33 9.28
CA TYR A 200 4.64 24.27 9.45
C TYR A 200 5.08 23.45 10.67
N ILE A 201 4.39 22.32 10.89
CA ILE A 201 4.64 21.44 12.04
C ILE A 201 5.93 20.65 11.78
N ASN A 202 6.85 20.76 12.75
CA ASN A 202 8.19 20.14 12.69
C ASN A 202 9.01 20.55 11.46
N THR A 203 8.84 21.79 10.97
CA THR A 203 9.64 22.35 9.88
C THR A 203 10.31 23.66 10.28
N SER A 204 9.74 24.38 11.26
CA SER A 204 10.24 25.70 11.67
C SER A 204 11.25 25.58 12.80
N LYS A 205 12.49 26.01 12.55
CA LYS A 205 13.54 26.09 13.58
C LYS A 205 13.13 27.01 14.73
N GLY A 206 13.50 26.61 15.94
CA GLY A 206 13.22 27.41 17.15
C GLY A 206 11.84 27.19 17.74
N THR A 207 10.98 26.40 17.12
CA THR A 207 9.71 25.91 17.71
C THR A 207 9.95 24.59 18.42
N ALA A 208 9.23 24.35 19.50
CA ALA A 208 9.28 23.04 20.15
C ALA A 208 8.71 21.96 19.21
N PRO A 209 9.43 20.85 19.01
CA PRO A 209 8.95 19.81 18.13
C PRO A 209 7.67 19.14 18.66
N VAL A 210 6.74 18.86 17.78
CA VAL A 210 5.57 18.06 18.06
C VAL A 210 5.99 16.59 18.08
N PRO A 211 5.65 15.83 19.13
CA PRO A 211 5.94 14.40 19.19
C PRO A 211 5.25 13.64 18.05
N THR A 212 5.97 12.70 17.48
CA THR A 212 5.49 11.84 16.39
C THR A 212 5.14 10.45 16.92
N VAL A 213 4.25 9.74 16.23
CA VAL A 213 3.79 8.41 16.60
C VAL A 213 4.01 7.44 15.45
N LYS A 214 4.54 6.27 15.77
CA LYS A 214 4.70 5.17 14.82
C LYS A 214 3.38 4.40 14.70
N HIS A 215 2.99 4.16 13.47
CA HIS A 215 1.82 3.38 13.11
C HIS A 215 2.21 2.18 12.25
N THR A 216 1.37 1.16 12.27
CA THR A 216 1.50 -0.01 11.42
C THR A 216 0.20 -0.22 10.68
N THR A 217 0.29 -0.40 9.37
CA THR A 217 -0.83 -0.79 8.51
C THR A 217 -0.51 -2.16 7.90
N THR A 218 -1.29 -3.18 8.26
CA THR A 218 -1.12 -4.54 7.78
C THR A 218 -2.04 -4.77 6.59
N VAL A 219 -1.47 -5.26 5.49
CA VAL A 219 -2.20 -5.65 4.28
C VAL A 219 -2.07 -7.16 4.12
N THR A 220 -3.19 -7.86 4.15
CA THR A 220 -3.25 -9.31 3.94
C THR A 220 -3.77 -9.62 2.55
N PHE A 221 -3.15 -10.56 1.86
CA PHE A 221 -3.51 -10.94 0.51
C PHE A 221 -4.40 -12.19 0.50
N ILE A 222 -5.37 -12.24 -0.43
CA ILE A 222 -6.23 -13.43 -0.65
C ILE A 222 -5.38 -14.63 -1.07
N ARG A 223 -4.38 -14.38 -1.89
CA ARG A 223 -3.37 -15.37 -2.29
C ARG A 223 -1.99 -14.74 -2.12
N PRO A 224 -1.02 -15.50 -1.62
CA PRO A 224 0.34 -14.99 -1.49
C PRO A 224 0.89 -14.45 -2.81
N VAL A 225 1.51 -13.27 -2.74
CA VAL A 225 2.06 -12.56 -3.89
C VAL A 225 3.57 -12.79 -4.03
N ASP A 226 4.12 -12.41 -5.17
CA ASP A 226 5.56 -12.42 -5.38
C ASP A 226 6.23 -11.35 -4.50
N PRO A 227 7.34 -11.65 -3.82
CA PRO A 227 8.08 -10.65 -3.05
C PRO A 227 8.41 -9.38 -3.85
N ALA A 228 8.73 -9.52 -5.14
CA ALA A 228 9.02 -8.38 -6.03
C ALA A 228 7.82 -7.46 -6.30
N ALA A 229 6.61 -7.88 -5.95
CA ALA A 229 5.41 -7.05 -6.09
C ALA A 229 5.20 -6.10 -4.90
N VAL A 230 5.93 -6.31 -3.80
CA VAL A 230 5.79 -5.58 -2.54
C VAL A 230 7.14 -5.13 -1.97
N LEU A 231 8.14 -5.00 -2.83
CA LEU A 231 9.39 -4.29 -2.50
C LEU A 231 9.13 -2.79 -2.46
N GLU A 232 9.96 -2.07 -1.75
CA GLU A 232 9.91 -0.61 -1.65
C GLU A 232 9.88 0.06 -3.05
N SER A 233 10.65 -0.47 -4.00
CA SER A 233 10.66 -0.01 -5.40
C SER A 233 9.40 -0.33 -6.21
N ALA A 234 8.49 -1.13 -5.67
CA ALA A 234 7.19 -1.45 -6.29
C ALA A 234 6.03 -0.70 -5.63
N VAL A 235 6.34 0.10 -4.61
CA VAL A 235 5.37 0.89 -3.86
C VAL A 235 5.38 2.32 -4.38
N ASN A 236 4.22 2.76 -4.82
CA ASN A 236 3.96 4.10 -5.32
C ASN A 236 3.36 4.94 -4.18
N ALA A 237 4.23 5.63 -3.43
CA ALA A 237 3.82 6.53 -2.38
C ALA A 237 3.38 7.86 -2.98
N PHE A 238 2.29 8.44 -2.47
CA PHE A 238 1.76 9.70 -2.96
C PHE A 238 0.98 10.48 -1.90
N ILE A 239 0.87 11.77 -2.12
CA ILE A 239 -0.02 12.65 -1.36
C ILE A 239 -1.22 13.07 -2.21
N VAL A 240 -2.33 13.37 -1.53
CA VAL A 240 -3.49 14.03 -2.14
C VAL A 240 -3.62 15.41 -1.54
N VAL A 241 -3.52 16.43 -2.39
CA VAL A 241 -3.47 17.83 -1.97
C VAL A 241 -4.89 18.42 -1.94
N ASN A 242 -5.29 18.93 -0.79
CA ASN A 242 -6.58 19.61 -0.63
C ASN A 242 -6.41 20.98 -0.01
N SER A 243 -7.12 21.96 -0.54
CA SER A 243 -7.09 23.30 -0.01
C SER A 243 -7.89 23.40 1.29
N LYS A 244 -7.25 23.87 2.36
CA LYS A 244 -7.90 24.13 3.65
C LYS A 244 -9.04 25.14 3.54
N SER A 245 -8.91 26.12 2.61
CA SER A 245 -9.89 27.18 2.44
C SER A 245 -11.18 26.75 1.74
N SER A 246 -11.13 25.70 0.93
CA SER A 246 -12.29 25.22 0.17
C SER A 246 -13.30 24.45 1.03
N GLY A 247 -12.84 23.79 2.09
CA GLY A 247 -13.65 22.84 2.88
C GLY A 247 -14.18 21.64 2.08
N VAL A 248 -13.74 21.50 0.83
CA VAL A 248 -14.10 20.41 -0.08
C VAL A 248 -12.87 19.53 -0.26
N PHE A 249 -13.05 18.24 -0.01
CA PHE A 249 -12.02 17.24 -0.25
C PHE A 249 -12.27 16.54 -1.58
N SER A 250 -11.22 16.41 -2.38
CA SER A 250 -11.26 15.69 -3.65
C SER A 250 -10.06 14.76 -3.77
N ARG A 251 -10.13 13.86 -4.77
CA ARG A 251 -9.04 12.97 -5.16
C ARG A 251 -8.30 13.49 -6.41
N ASP A 252 -8.61 14.72 -6.84
CA ASP A 252 -8.20 15.23 -8.14
C ASP A 252 -6.71 15.54 -8.24
N THR A 253 -6.11 16.04 -7.16
CA THR A 253 -4.71 16.45 -7.16
C THR A 253 -3.87 15.45 -6.38
N GLU A 254 -3.14 14.62 -7.10
CA GLU A 254 -2.18 13.67 -6.56
C GLU A 254 -0.76 14.10 -6.92
N VAL A 255 0.18 13.92 -5.99
CA VAL A 255 1.62 14.07 -6.22
C VAL A 255 2.31 12.76 -5.93
N HIS A 256 2.88 12.17 -6.95
CA HIS A 256 3.56 10.89 -6.89
C HIS A 256 5.07 11.02 -6.99
N MET A 257 5.76 9.95 -6.66
CA MET A 257 7.18 9.80 -6.96
C MET A 257 7.44 9.99 -8.48
N PRO A 258 8.59 10.51 -8.89
CA PRO A 258 8.95 10.61 -10.30
C PRO A 258 8.76 9.27 -11.02
N THR A 259 8.13 9.32 -12.21
CA THR A 259 7.84 8.17 -13.09
C THR A 259 6.73 7.22 -12.64
N TYR A 260 6.20 7.34 -11.43
CA TYR A 260 5.03 6.57 -11.01
C TYR A 260 3.74 7.17 -11.57
N LYS A 261 2.80 6.31 -11.90
CA LYS A 261 1.50 6.72 -12.44
C LYS A 261 0.54 7.12 -11.33
N PRO A 262 -0.25 8.18 -11.55
CA PRO A 262 -1.34 8.50 -10.63
C PRO A 262 -2.41 7.40 -10.63
N THR A 263 -3.29 7.45 -9.64
CA THR A 263 -4.45 6.57 -9.58
C THR A 263 -5.49 6.98 -10.65
N GLY A 264 -6.52 6.15 -10.83
CA GLY A 264 -7.63 6.47 -11.74
C GLY A 264 -8.49 7.68 -11.30
N PHE A 265 -8.26 8.20 -10.09
CA PHE A 265 -9.00 9.35 -9.56
C PHE A 265 -8.33 10.68 -9.83
N ALA A 266 -7.04 10.69 -10.13
CA ALA A 266 -6.32 11.93 -10.40
C ALA A 266 -6.84 12.63 -11.68
N VAL A 267 -7.10 13.91 -11.58
CA VAL A 267 -7.43 14.75 -12.73
C VAL A 267 -6.16 15.46 -13.18
N VAL A 268 -5.51 14.90 -14.17
CA VAL A 268 -4.33 15.53 -14.78
C VAL A 268 -4.80 16.55 -15.80
N SER A 269 -4.72 17.84 -15.48
CA SER A 269 -5.08 18.87 -16.44
C SER A 269 -4.04 18.98 -17.56
N GLY A 270 -4.50 18.93 -18.82
CA GLY A 270 -3.63 18.86 -20.00
C GLY A 270 -2.74 20.08 -20.26
N ASN A 271 -2.79 21.10 -19.41
CA ASN A 271 -1.95 22.29 -19.54
C ASN A 271 -0.70 22.26 -18.65
N THR A 272 -0.55 21.24 -17.82
CA THR A 272 0.49 21.21 -16.80
C THR A 272 1.74 20.49 -17.27
N PHE A 273 1.64 19.59 -18.24
CA PHE A 273 2.76 18.87 -18.86
C PHE A 273 2.63 18.93 -20.37
N THR A 274 3.10 20.02 -20.98
CA THR A 274 2.99 20.24 -22.42
C THR A 274 3.92 19.38 -23.26
N GLU A 275 4.88 18.70 -22.68
CA GLU A 275 5.93 17.99 -23.44
C GLU A 275 6.07 16.51 -23.11
N ALA A 276 5.31 15.96 -22.20
CA ALA A 276 5.50 14.58 -21.80
C ALA A 276 4.24 14.00 -21.19
N GLU A 277 4.31 12.74 -20.99
CA GLU A 277 3.33 11.89 -20.38
C GLU A 277 2.60 12.55 -19.19
N PRO A 278 1.27 12.46 -19.14
CA PRO A 278 0.44 13.23 -18.19
C PRO A 278 0.65 12.87 -16.71
N TYR A 279 1.52 11.92 -16.41
CA TYR A 279 1.88 11.49 -15.06
C TYR A 279 3.37 11.72 -14.73
N LYS A 280 4.01 12.67 -15.39
CA LYS A 280 5.42 12.95 -15.14
C LYS A 280 5.57 14.00 -14.04
N TYR A 281 5.70 13.55 -12.81
CA TYR A 281 6.00 14.40 -11.65
C TYR A 281 7.48 14.82 -11.60
N PHE A 282 8.02 15.14 -12.76
CA PHE A 282 9.41 15.47 -12.95
C PHE A 282 9.56 16.41 -14.15
N VAL A 283 10.24 17.54 -13.97
CA VAL A 283 10.50 18.50 -15.03
C VAL A 283 12.00 18.56 -15.30
N SER A 284 12.37 18.21 -16.52
CA SER A 284 13.72 18.42 -17.04
C SER A 284 13.70 19.59 -18.03
N LYS A 285 14.21 20.72 -17.63
CA LYS A 285 14.40 21.96 -18.42
C LYS A 285 13.18 22.88 -18.62
N GLY A 286 13.43 24.18 -18.46
CA GLY A 286 12.88 25.22 -19.33
C GLY A 286 11.68 26.00 -18.88
N THR A 287 11.18 25.93 -17.66
CA THR A 287 10.21 26.91 -17.13
C THR A 287 10.89 28.04 -16.35
N GLY A 288 11.90 28.68 -16.98
CA GLY A 288 12.65 29.80 -16.37
C GLY A 288 13.81 29.40 -15.48
N MET A 289 14.03 28.09 -15.23
CA MET A 289 15.18 27.59 -14.51
C MET A 289 16.12 26.88 -15.48
N LYS A 290 17.24 27.51 -15.73
CA LYS A 290 18.31 26.94 -16.54
C LYS A 290 18.86 25.70 -15.84
N ASP A 291 18.80 24.58 -16.53
CA ASP A 291 19.52 23.34 -16.23
C ASP A 291 19.14 22.59 -14.94
N ASN A 292 17.98 22.84 -14.34
CA ASN A 292 17.55 22.14 -13.13
C ASN A 292 16.49 21.07 -13.44
N TYR A 293 16.75 19.88 -12.95
CA TYR A 293 15.74 18.83 -12.85
C TYR A 293 14.96 19.05 -11.56
N MET A 294 13.65 18.97 -11.62
CA MET A 294 12.78 19.21 -10.46
C MET A 294 11.76 18.10 -10.33
N MET A 295 11.57 17.69 -9.12
CA MET A 295 10.60 16.67 -8.72
C MET A 295 9.84 17.16 -7.49
N TRP A 296 8.66 16.63 -7.25
CA TRP A 296 7.81 17.02 -6.11
C TRP A 296 7.72 15.93 -5.05
N ALA A 297 8.44 14.84 -5.24
CA ALA A 297 8.55 13.77 -4.27
C ALA A 297 9.94 13.14 -4.32
N LEU A 298 10.44 12.76 -3.15
CA LEU A 298 11.71 12.09 -2.95
C LEU A 298 11.50 10.85 -2.08
N MET A 299 12.27 9.81 -2.35
CA MET A 299 12.42 8.63 -1.51
C MET A 299 13.88 8.45 -1.17
N ILE A 300 14.23 8.63 0.09
CA ILE A 300 15.60 8.66 0.58
C ILE A 300 15.81 7.50 1.55
N PRO A 301 16.88 6.70 1.40
CA PRO A 301 17.17 5.61 2.34
C PRO A 301 17.40 6.12 3.76
N GLY A 302 16.81 5.44 4.74
CA GLY A 302 16.97 5.77 6.15
C GLY A 302 16.17 6.98 6.62
N GLU A 303 16.61 7.54 7.76
CA GLU A 303 16.11 8.83 8.25
C GLU A 303 16.84 9.95 7.53
N PHE A 304 16.11 10.98 7.14
CA PHE A 304 16.61 12.11 6.39
C PHE A 304 16.38 13.42 7.15
N ARG A 305 17.37 14.27 7.19
CA ARG A 305 17.26 15.63 7.71
C ARG A 305 16.75 16.54 6.61
N TYR A 306 15.44 16.70 6.56
CA TYR A 306 14.81 17.56 5.55
C TYR A 306 15.10 19.04 5.80
N PRO A 307 15.10 19.89 4.74
CA PRO A 307 15.27 21.33 4.89
C PRO A 307 14.21 21.93 5.82
N ALA A 308 14.61 22.93 6.59
CA ALA A 308 13.69 23.72 7.39
C ALA A 308 12.79 24.57 6.48
N GLU A 309 11.69 25.03 7.03
CA GLU A 309 10.69 25.86 6.36
C GLU A 309 11.31 26.97 5.50
N ARG A 310 10.96 27.00 4.22
CA ARG A 310 11.46 27.94 3.20
C ARG A 310 12.97 27.87 2.94
N LYS A 311 13.56 26.71 3.16
CA LYS A 311 14.97 26.46 2.85
C LYS A 311 15.06 25.50 1.66
N ASP A 312 15.36 26.06 0.50
CA ASP A 312 15.45 25.31 -0.75
C ASP A 312 16.45 24.16 -0.66
N ILE A 313 16.00 22.92 -0.90
CA ILE A 313 16.82 21.71 -0.82
C ILE A 313 18.05 21.77 -1.73
N ARG A 314 17.97 22.49 -2.84
CA ARG A 314 19.08 22.67 -3.79
C ARG A 314 20.25 23.48 -3.21
N THR A 315 19.99 24.22 -2.14
CA THR A 315 21.01 24.98 -1.41
C THR A 315 21.37 24.33 -0.08
N ALA A 316 20.45 23.56 0.49
CA ALA A 316 20.67 22.83 1.71
C ALA A 316 21.59 21.61 1.52
N TYR A 317 21.61 21.04 0.31
CA TYR A 317 22.43 19.88 -0.03
C TYR A 317 23.32 20.17 -1.24
N THR A 318 24.62 20.00 -1.06
CA THR A 318 25.65 20.37 -2.04
C THR A 318 25.46 19.70 -3.40
N TYR A 319 25.15 18.43 -3.40
CA TYR A 319 25.12 17.61 -4.62
C TYR A 319 23.70 17.31 -5.15
N PHE A 320 22.66 17.82 -4.51
CA PHE A 320 21.28 17.59 -4.95
C PHE A 320 21.05 17.91 -6.43
N ASN A 321 21.51 19.10 -6.87
CA ASN A 321 21.34 19.51 -8.27
C ASN A 321 22.09 18.59 -9.25
N ALA A 322 23.30 18.16 -8.90
CA ALA A 322 24.09 17.27 -9.74
C ALA A 322 23.47 15.87 -9.82
N TRP A 323 23.00 15.36 -8.68
CA TRP A 323 22.25 14.12 -8.61
C TRP A 323 20.99 14.19 -9.47
N ALA A 324 20.14 15.18 -9.28
CA ALA A 324 18.92 15.37 -10.04
C ALA A 324 19.20 15.50 -11.54
N ALA A 325 20.20 16.31 -11.93
CA ALA A 325 20.58 16.52 -13.34
C ALA A 325 21.08 15.25 -14.03
N SER A 326 21.66 14.32 -13.26
CA SER A 326 22.11 13.02 -13.78
C SER A 326 20.97 11.97 -13.88
N GLY A 327 19.75 12.33 -13.47
CA GLY A 327 18.65 11.37 -13.34
C GLY A 327 18.87 10.34 -12.23
N GLY A 328 19.60 10.72 -11.17
CA GLY A 328 19.91 9.86 -10.05
C GLY A 328 21.15 8.97 -10.23
N ALA A 329 21.91 9.15 -11.32
CA ALA A 329 23.04 8.27 -11.64
C ALA A 329 24.36 8.69 -10.98
N GLN A 330 24.49 9.96 -10.59
CA GLN A 330 25.66 10.51 -9.90
C GLN A 330 25.27 10.99 -8.51
N HIS A 331 26.23 11.06 -7.59
CA HIS A 331 26.01 11.54 -6.22
C HIS A 331 24.79 10.85 -5.56
N VAL A 332 24.74 9.53 -5.64
CA VAL A 332 23.60 8.72 -5.13
C VAL A 332 23.41 8.86 -3.62
N ASP A 333 24.42 9.33 -2.94
CA ASP A 333 24.53 9.63 -1.51
C ASP A 333 24.45 11.14 -1.19
N TRP A 334 23.93 11.94 -2.12
CA TRP A 334 23.85 13.41 -2.01
C TRP A 334 23.24 13.91 -0.69
N TYR A 335 22.38 13.10 -0.09
CA TYR A 335 21.69 13.41 1.16
C TYR A 335 22.57 13.26 2.41
N GLU A 336 23.79 12.76 2.25
CA GLU A 336 24.82 12.69 3.30
C GLU A 336 25.72 13.93 3.29
N ASP A 337 25.68 14.76 2.22
CA ASP A 337 26.52 15.94 2.01
C ASP A 337 25.73 17.24 2.24
N GLU A 338 25.53 17.60 3.49
CA GLU A 338 24.87 18.83 3.89
C GLU A 338 25.73 20.06 3.54
N ALA A 339 25.15 21.04 2.84
CA ALA A 339 25.84 22.27 2.51
C ALA A 339 25.85 23.24 3.70
N ASP A 340 24.74 23.27 4.44
CA ASP A 340 24.55 24.18 5.58
C ASP A 340 23.59 23.55 6.59
N GLU A 341 24.14 23.17 7.75
CA GLU A 341 23.37 22.57 8.84
C GLU A 341 22.26 23.51 9.37
N ASP A 342 22.46 24.82 9.25
CA ASP A 342 21.44 25.79 9.66
C ASP A 342 20.21 25.81 8.75
N MET A 343 20.29 25.21 7.57
CA MET A 343 19.15 25.04 6.65
C MET A 343 18.32 23.80 6.93
N LEU A 344 18.77 22.89 7.77
CA LEU A 344 18.10 21.60 8.02
C LEU A 344 17.32 21.62 9.34
N TYR A 345 16.25 20.84 9.38
CA TYR A 345 15.42 20.66 10.58
C TYR A 345 15.86 19.45 11.40
#